data_7cc82249fd792e0a4bab4d916ce134d8
#
_entry.id   7cc82249fd792e0a4bab4d916ce134d8
#
_cell.length_a   1.000
_cell.length_b   1.000
_cell.length_c   1.000
_cell.angle_alpha   90.00
_cell.angle_beta   90.00
_cell.angle_gamma   90.00
#
_symmetry.space_group_name_H-M   'P 1'
#
loop_
_entity.id
_entity.type
_entity.pdbx_description
1 polymer ?
#
loop_
_entity_poly.entity_id
_entity_poly.type
_entity_poly.pdbx_seq_one_letter_code
_entity_poly.pdbx_strand_id
1 'polypeptide(L)'
;ESAQKTGAMMLFGEKYGESVRVLDIGSSRELCGGTHVARTGDIGLFKVVAEGGVAAGVRRVEAVTGANALAYLQSLEATVDQAAAVLRAPVAELNTRITGALDQIKALEKELAQLKGRLASSQGDELAGQAVDVKGIKVLAAKLDGADAKTLRETMDKLKDKLKTA
;
A
#
# COMPACT_ATOMS: atom_id res chain seq x y z
N GLU A 1 12.39 39.23 -29.52
CA GLU A 1 12.16 38.88 -30.93
C GLU A 1 13.35 38.16 -31.59
N SER A 2 14.63 38.57 -31.34
CA SER A 2 15.78 37.89 -31.93
C SER A 2 15.98 36.46 -31.42
N ALA A 3 15.70 36.19 -30.13
CA ALA A 3 15.79 34.86 -29.53
C ALA A 3 14.76 33.88 -30.07
N GLN A 4 13.54 34.35 -30.40
CA GLN A 4 12.50 33.53 -31.04
C GLN A 4 12.92 33.05 -32.44
N LYS A 5 13.66 33.87 -33.16
CA LYS A 5 14.17 33.51 -34.52
C LYS A 5 15.22 32.39 -34.49
N THR A 6 15.78 32.05 -33.33
CA THR A 6 16.75 30.95 -33.17
C THR A 6 16.09 29.56 -33.16
N GLY A 7 14.75 29.48 -33.18
CA GLY A 7 14.03 28.20 -33.04
C GLY A 7 14.04 27.66 -31.61
N ALA A 8 14.39 28.48 -30.60
CA ALA A 8 14.37 28.05 -29.21
C ALA A 8 12.96 27.89 -28.72
N MET A 9 12.72 26.83 -27.96
CA MET A 9 11.42 26.52 -27.34
C MET A 9 11.13 27.55 -26.23
N MET A 10 9.92 28.10 -26.24
CA MET A 10 9.40 28.99 -25.20
C MET A 10 8.33 28.24 -24.40
N LEU A 11 8.48 28.17 -23.08
CA LEU A 11 7.45 27.59 -22.22
C LEU A 11 6.39 28.63 -21.89
N PHE A 12 5.13 28.20 -21.90
CA PHE A 12 3.97 29.06 -21.62
C PHE A 12 4.00 29.51 -20.15
N GLY A 13 3.83 30.81 -19.93
CA GLY A 13 3.70 31.39 -18.60
C GLY A 13 4.98 31.99 -18.01
N GLU A 14 6.14 31.84 -18.64
CA GLU A 14 7.36 32.54 -18.23
C GLU A 14 7.37 33.99 -18.74
N LYS A 15 7.64 34.92 -17.83
CA LYS A 15 7.85 36.32 -18.18
C LYS A 15 9.33 36.53 -18.46
N TYR A 16 9.67 36.67 -19.73
CA TYR A 16 11.02 36.99 -20.15
C TYR A 16 11.26 38.53 -20.13
N GLY A 17 12.42 38.95 -19.64
CA GLY A 17 12.85 40.34 -19.73
C GLY A 17 13.27 40.73 -21.14
N GLU A 18 13.82 41.95 -21.29
CA GLU A 18 14.34 42.46 -22.57
C GLU A 18 15.48 41.59 -23.10
N SER A 19 16.26 40.97 -22.20
CA SER A 19 17.34 40.03 -22.51
C SER A 19 17.06 38.68 -21.87
N VAL A 20 17.16 37.60 -22.64
CA VAL A 20 16.94 36.23 -22.20
C VAL A 20 18.09 35.34 -22.68
N ARG A 21 18.47 34.37 -21.87
CA ARG A 21 19.46 33.37 -22.23
C ARG A 21 18.86 32.32 -23.13
N VAL A 22 19.55 31.98 -24.21
CA VAL A 22 19.26 30.78 -25.01
C VAL A 22 20.22 29.68 -24.54
N LEU A 23 19.64 28.56 -24.14
CA LEU A 23 20.35 27.36 -23.71
C LEU A 23 20.34 26.32 -24.82
N ASP A 24 21.53 25.85 -25.17
CA ASP A 24 21.70 24.67 -26.02
C ASP A 24 22.25 23.52 -25.16
N ILE A 25 21.46 22.46 -25.00
CA ILE A 25 21.84 21.27 -24.22
C ILE A 25 21.55 20.04 -25.09
N GLY A 26 22.58 19.51 -25.73
CA GLY A 26 22.40 18.40 -26.67
C GLY A 26 21.49 18.79 -27.83
N SER A 27 20.35 18.11 -27.95
CA SER A 27 19.33 18.39 -28.96
C SER A 27 18.27 19.41 -28.51
N SER A 28 18.31 19.87 -27.24
CA SER A 28 17.35 20.84 -26.72
C SER A 28 17.87 22.23 -26.84
N ARG A 29 17.04 23.15 -27.34
CA ARG A 29 17.30 24.60 -27.37
C ARG A 29 16.13 25.33 -26.78
N GLU A 30 16.37 26.02 -25.64
CA GLU A 30 15.28 26.60 -24.83
C GLU A 30 15.64 28.01 -24.38
N LEU A 31 14.63 28.87 -24.22
CA LEU A 31 14.76 30.16 -23.53
C LEU A 31 14.60 29.92 -22.03
N CYS A 32 15.56 30.41 -21.24
CA CYS A 32 15.46 30.31 -19.80
C CYS A 32 16.02 31.54 -19.07
N GLY A 33 15.21 32.11 -18.17
CA GLY A 33 15.60 33.24 -17.32
C GLY A 33 16.23 32.85 -15.99
N GLY A 34 16.34 31.54 -15.69
CA GLY A 34 16.85 31.01 -14.42
C GLY A 34 18.37 31.01 -14.30
N THR A 35 18.86 30.47 -13.20
CA THR A 35 20.30 30.22 -12.97
C THR A 35 20.69 28.86 -13.51
N HIS A 36 21.90 28.74 -14.03
CA HIS A 36 22.41 27.54 -14.66
C HIS A 36 23.81 27.21 -14.17
N VAL A 37 24.12 25.91 -14.14
CA VAL A 37 25.48 25.40 -13.99
C VAL A 37 26.26 25.61 -15.28
N ALA A 38 27.58 25.62 -15.23
CA ALA A 38 28.44 25.73 -16.41
C ALA A 38 28.46 24.44 -17.24
N ARG A 39 28.33 23.29 -16.59
CA ARG A 39 28.30 21.95 -17.19
C ARG A 39 27.27 21.08 -16.51
N THR A 40 26.60 20.19 -17.25
CA THR A 40 25.61 19.25 -16.69
C THR A 40 26.18 18.36 -15.59
N GLY A 41 27.50 18.03 -15.66
CA GLY A 41 28.19 17.30 -14.60
C GLY A 41 28.27 18.04 -13.26
N ASP A 42 28.18 19.36 -13.26
CA ASP A 42 28.22 20.19 -12.04
C ASP A 42 26.92 20.03 -11.21
N ILE A 43 25.82 19.49 -11.80
CA ILE A 43 24.57 19.14 -11.12
C ILE A 43 24.80 17.99 -10.14
N GLY A 44 25.75 17.10 -10.44
CA GLY A 44 25.99 15.88 -9.65
C GLY A 44 24.86 14.87 -9.78
N LEU A 45 24.51 14.21 -8.67
CA LEU A 45 23.46 13.24 -8.65
C LEU A 45 22.10 13.89 -8.92
N PHE A 46 21.32 13.30 -9.82
CA PHE A 46 19.97 13.73 -10.18
C PHE A 46 18.98 12.59 -9.92
N LYS A 47 17.90 12.87 -9.20
CA LYS A 47 16.87 11.88 -8.90
C LYS A 47 15.48 12.49 -9.05
N VAL A 48 14.66 11.89 -9.90
CA VAL A 48 13.21 12.19 -9.95
C VAL A 48 12.55 11.59 -8.70
N VAL A 49 11.82 12.42 -7.96
CA VAL A 49 11.17 12.05 -6.70
C VAL A 49 9.66 11.99 -6.82
N ALA A 50 9.07 12.72 -7.76
CA ALA A 50 7.63 12.66 -8.02
C ALA A 50 7.31 12.96 -9.48
N GLU A 51 6.22 12.41 -9.96
CA GLU A 51 5.61 12.70 -11.25
C GLU A 51 4.09 12.63 -11.11
N GLY A 52 3.38 13.60 -11.66
CA GLY A 52 1.92 13.65 -11.59
C GLY A 52 1.29 14.53 -12.65
N GLY A 53 -0.01 14.33 -12.93
CA GLY A 53 -0.80 15.21 -13.77
C GLY A 53 -1.26 16.44 -12.97
N VAL A 54 -1.13 17.64 -13.55
CA VAL A 54 -1.61 18.88 -12.95
C VAL A 54 -2.79 19.51 -13.74
N ALA A 55 -2.89 19.19 -15.04
CA ALA A 55 -3.99 19.56 -15.91
C ALA A 55 -4.10 18.60 -17.08
N ALA A 56 -5.12 18.72 -17.93
CA ALA A 56 -5.27 17.90 -19.12
C ALA A 56 -4.05 18.07 -20.05
N GLY A 57 -3.31 16.97 -20.25
CA GLY A 57 -2.11 16.95 -21.08
C GLY A 57 -0.86 17.59 -20.45
N VAL A 58 -0.91 18.08 -19.19
CA VAL A 58 0.23 18.68 -18.50
C VAL A 58 0.67 17.81 -17.33
N ARG A 59 1.94 17.42 -17.34
CA ARG A 59 2.57 16.62 -16.27
C ARG A 59 3.59 17.45 -15.53
N ARG A 60 3.65 17.28 -14.22
CA ARG A 60 4.67 17.87 -13.35
C ARG A 60 5.65 16.80 -12.91
N VAL A 61 6.92 17.08 -13.07
CA VAL A 61 8.02 16.24 -12.58
C VAL A 61 8.78 17.02 -11.52
N GLU A 62 9.02 16.38 -10.39
CA GLU A 62 9.82 16.93 -9.30
C GLU A 62 11.10 16.12 -9.18
N ALA A 63 12.23 16.80 -9.06
CA ALA A 63 13.53 16.17 -8.95
C ALA A 63 14.38 16.88 -7.90
N VAL A 64 15.32 16.14 -7.32
CA VAL A 64 16.36 16.66 -6.41
C VAL A 64 17.73 16.39 -7.01
N THR A 65 18.70 17.27 -6.71
CA THR A 65 20.04 17.18 -7.26
C THR A 65 21.11 17.33 -6.18
N GLY A 66 22.36 16.99 -6.50
CA GLY A 66 23.52 17.19 -5.64
C GLY A 66 23.36 16.58 -4.25
N ALA A 67 23.66 17.35 -3.21
CA ALA A 67 23.57 16.90 -1.82
C ALA A 67 22.15 16.47 -1.40
N ASN A 68 21.12 17.14 -1.91
CA ASN A 68 19.73 16.78 -1.62
C ASN A 68 19.36 15.43 -2.22
N ALA A 69 19.86 15.10 -3.41
CA ALA A 69 19.64 13.79 -4.01
C ALA A 69 20.35 12.69 -3.22
N LEU A 70 21.57 12.96 -2.73
CA LEU A 70 22.28 12.02 -1.85
C LEU A 70 21.53 11.80 -0.54
N ALA A 71 21.10 12.86 0.14
CA ALA A 71 20.31 12.77 1.37
C ALA A 71 19.00 11.99 1.17
N TYR A 72 18.33 12.21 0.05
CA TYR A 72 17.13 11.46 -0.31
C TYR A 72 17.40 9.96 -0.46
N LEU A 73 18.47 9.56 -1.15
CA LEU A 73 18.84 8.15 -1.30
C LEU A 73 19.24 7.52 0.04
N GLN A 74 19.99 8.24 0.88
CA GLN A 74 20.33 7.76 2.24
C GLN A 74 19.08 7.55 3.10
N SER A 75 18.07 8.42 2.98
CA SER A 75 16.81 8.23 3.72
C SER A 75 16.01 7.01 3.24
N LEU A 76 16.05 6.72 1.92
CA LEU A 76 15.44 5.50 1.39
C LEU A 76 16.19 4.25 1.85
N GLU A 77 17.53 4.27 1.82
CA GLU A 77 18.37 3.18 2.33
C GLU A 77 18.05 2.90 3.80
N ALA A 78 18.04 3.93 4.65
CA ALA A 78 17.69 3.79 6.06
C ALA A 78 16.29 3.21 6.27
N THR A 79 15.31 3.58 5.45
CA THR A 79 13.95 3.03 5.50
C THR A 79 13.93 1.54 5.16
N VAL A 80 14.68 1.13 4.15
CA VAL A 80 14.81 -0.28 3.76
C VAL A 80 15.50 -1.09 4.85
N ASP A 81 16.58 -0.55 5.42
CA ASP A 81 17.31 -1.19 6.53
C ASP A 81 16.42 -1.36 7.77
N GLN A 82 15.60 -0.36 8.11
CA GLN A 82 14.64 -0.46 9.20
C GLN A 82 13.61 -1.58 8.94
N ALA A 83 13.07 -1.66 7.71
CA ALA A 83 12.13 -2.72 7.36
C ALA A 83 12.78 -4.12 7.45
N ALA A 84 14.02 -4.25 6.98
CA ALA A 84 14.81 -5.47 7.08
C ALA A 84 15.07 -5.88 8.55
N ALA A 85 15.40 -4.91 9.40
CA ALA A 85 15.59 -5.14 10.83
C ALA A 85 14.31 -5.63 11.52
N VAL A 86 13.14 -5.05 11.22
CA VAL A 86 11.83 -5.51 11.74
C VAL A 86 11.58 -6.97 11.39
N LEU A 87 11.90 -7.37 10.15
CA LEU A 87 11.73 -8.74 9.67
C LEU A 87 12.91 -9.66 10.04
N ARG A 88 13.93 -9.14 10.72
CA ARG A 88 15.17 -9.86 11.07
C ARG A 88 15.78 -10.57 9.87
N ALA A 89 15.84 -9.88 8.74
CA ALA A 89 16.32 -10.42 7.46
C ALA A 89 17.34 -9.49 6.81
N PRO A 90 18.28 -10.03 6.02
CA PRO A 90 19.10 -9.19 5.14
C PRO A 90 18.22 -8.45 4.12
N VAL A 91 18.63 -7.24 3.70
CA VAL A 91 17.89 -6.45 2.71
C VAL A 91 17.62 -7.25 1.43
N ALA A 92 18.58 -8.05 0.98
CA ALA A 92 18.43 -8.90 -0.21
C ALA A 92 17.27 -9.93 -0.10
N GLU A 93 16.90 -10.36 1.11
CA GLU A 93 15.83 -11.32 1.37
C GLU A 93 14.50 -10.66 1.75
N LEU A 94 14.45 -9.33 1.82
CA LEU A 94 13.30 -8.58 2.34
C LEU A 94 11.97 -8.97 1.67
N ASN A 95 11.94 -9.00 0.33
CA ASN A 95 10.74 -9.36 -0.42
C ASN A 95 10.29 -10.79 -0.14
N THR A 96 11.22 -11.74 -0.05
CA THR A 96 10.93 -13.14 0.29
C THR A 96 10.33 -13.26 1.69
N ARG A 97 10.88 -12.52 2.66
CA ARG A 97 10.37 -12.50 4.03
C ARG A 97 8.99 -11.88 4.14
N ILE A 98 8.75 -10.77 3.44
CA ILE A 98 7.42 -10.14 3.38
C ILE A 98 6.40 -11.11 2.79
N THR A 99 6.70 -11.74 1.65
CA THR A 99 5.81 -12.71 1.02
C THR A 99 5.52 -13.88 1.95
N GLY A 100 6.55 -14.46 2.57
CA GLY A 100 6.39 -15.55 3.53
C GLY A 100 5.54 -15.17 4.75
N ALA A 101 5.72 -13.97 5.29
CA ALA A 101 4.90 -13.48 6.39
C ALA A 101 3.42 -13.31 5.99
N LEU A 102 3.14 -12.79 4.80
CA LEU A 102 1.78 -12.67 4.29
C LEU A 102 1.12 -14.02 4.06
N ASP A 103 1.85 -15.00 3.55
CA ASP A 103 1.33 -16.35 3.36
C ASP A 103 1.07 -17.05 4.70
N GLN A 104 1.93 -16.84 5.70
CA GLN A 104 1.73 -17.34 7.05
C GLN A 104 0.49 -16.71 7.70
N ILE A 105 0.26 -15.41 7.54
CA ILE A 105 -0.95 -14.74 8.03
C ILE A 105 -2.20 -15.39 7.43
N LYS A 106 -2.25 -15.60 6.11
CA LYS A 106 -3.38 -16.26 5.44
C LYS A 106 -3.61 -17.69 5.96
N ALA A 107 -2.52 -18.44 6.18
CA ALA A 107 -2.61 -19.79 6.73
C ALA A 107 -3.17 -19.79 8.15
N LEU A 108 -2.68 -18.89 9.01
CA LEU A 108 -3.16 -18.75 10.39
C LEU A 108 -4.62 -18.28 10.46
N GLU A 109 -5.05 -17.36 9.60
CA GLU A 109 -6.46 -16.93 9.50
C GLU A 109 -7.38 -18.10 9.13
N LYS A 110 -6.95 -18.94 8.16
CA LYS A 110 -7.69 -20.15 7.77
C LYS A 110 -7.78 -21.16 8.92
N GLU A 111 -6.66 -21.40 9.60
CA GLU A 111 -6.61 -22.33 10.74
C GLU A 111 -7.50 -21.82 11.89
N LEU A 112 -7.42 -20.53 12.20
CA LEU A 112 -8.26 -19.88 13.20
C LEU A 112 -9.76 -20.06 12.88
N ALA A 113 -10.16 -19.86 11.61
CA ALA A 113 -11.52 -20.06 11.17
C ALA A 113 -11.97 -21.54 11.33
N GLN A 114 -11.09 -22.49 10.99
CA GLN A 114 -11.37 -23.91 11.19
C GLN A 114 -11.50 -24.30 12.67
N LEU A 115 -10.60 -23.80 13.53
CA LEU A 115 -10.63 -24.06 14.97
C LEU A 115 -11.89 -23.47 15.60
N LYS A 116 -12.26 -22.24 15.23
CA LYS A 116 -13.54 -21.63 15.68
C LYS A 116 -14.74 -22.46 15.26
N GLY A 117 -14.77 -22.95 14.02
CA GLY A 117 -15.85 -23.81 13.53
C GLY A 117 -15.95 -25.16 14.26
N ARG A 118 -14.79 -25.78 14.58
CA ARG A 118 -14.74 -27.02 15.37
C ARG A 118 -15.23 -26.79 16.80
N LEU A 119 -14.77 -25.70 17.44
CA LEU A 119 -15.19 -25.35 18.80
C LEU A 119 -16.70 -25.13 18.87
N ALA A 120 -17.25 -24.36 17.94
CA ALA A 120 -18.69 -24.12 17.87
C ALA A 120 -19.49 -25.40 17.61
N SER A 121 -18.97 -26.32 16.79
CA SER A 121 -19.61 -27.62 16.56
C SER A 121 -19.62 -28.47 17.82
N SER A 122 -18.50 -28.56 18.54
CA SER A 122 -18.41 -29.30 19.81
C SER A 122 -19.33 -28.72 20.87
N GLN A 123 -19.34 -27.41 21.03
CA GLN A 123 -20.26 -26.73 21.95
C GLN A 123 -21.73 -26.94 21.54
N GLY A 124 -22.03 -26.91 20.24
CA GLY A 124 -23.37 -27.21 19.72
C GLY A 124 -23.85 -28.65 20.04
N ASP A 125 -22.91 -29.62 20.03
CA ASP A 125 -23.22 -31.00 20.39
C ASP A 125 -23.56 -31.17 21.87
N GLU A 126 -22.80 -30.51 22.75
CA GLU A 126 -23.10 -30.47 24.19
C GLU A 126 -24.42 -29.75 24.48
N LEU A 127 -24.67 -28.63 23.79
CA LEU A 127 -25.92 -27.86 23.98
C LEU A 127 -27.15 -28.62 23.51
N ALA A 128 -27.07 -29.41 22.44
CA ALA A 128 -28.20 -30.23 21.99
C ALA A 128 -28.67 -31.22 23.07
N GLY A 129 -27.74 -31.70 23.92
CA GLY A 129 -28.09 -32.56 25.07
C GLY A 129 -28.78 -31.81 26.22
N GLN A 130 -28.75 -30.49 26.25
CA GLN A 130 -29.41 -29.66 27.28
C GLN A 130 -30.83 -29.20 26.89
N ALA A 131 -31.30 -29.60 25.70
CA ALA A 131 -32.66 -29.27 25.27
C ALA A 131 -33.72 -29.93 26.13
N VAL A 132 -34.68 -29.15 26.61
CA VAL A 132 -35.78 -29.60 27.47
C VAL A 132 -37.04 -29.78 26.62
N ASP A 133 -37.76 -30.89 26.81
CA ASP A 133 -39.05 -31.09 26.16
C ASP A 133 -40.17 -30.36 26.93
N VAL A 134 -40.82 -29.43 26.21
CA VAL A 134 -41.95 -28.70 26.75
C VAL A 134 -43.17 -28.96 25.84
N LYS A 135 -44.05 -29.83 26.27
CA LYS A 135 -45.27 -30.22 25.54
C LYS A 135 -45.03 -30.74 24.13
N GLY A 136 -43.95 -31.53 23.92
CA GLY A 136 -43.60 -32.12 22.64
C GLY A 136 -42.73 -31.20 21.75
N ILE A 137 -42.34 -30.03 22.25
CA ILE A 137 -41.43 -29.10 21.57
C ILE A 137 -40.10 -29.05 22.34
N LYS A 138 -39.00 -29.26 21.67
CA LYS A 138 -37.68 -29.13 22.29
C LYS A 138 -37.26 -27.65 22.34
N VAL A 139 -37.04 -27.14 23.55
CA VAL A 139 -36.62 -25.77 23.82
C VAL A 139 -35.18 -25.79 24.34
N LEU A 140 -34.32 -24.99 23.72
CA LEU A 140 -32.97 -24.79 24.14
C LEU A 140 -32.70 -23.28 24.31
N ALA A 141 -32.26 -22.88 25.50
CA ALA A 141 -31.73 -21.55 25.78
C ALA A 141 -30.28 -21.69 26.25
N ALA A 142 -29.34 -21.22 25.49
CA ALA A 142 -27.91 -21.36 25.78
C ALA A 142 -27.09 -20.14 25.37
N LYS A 143 -25.98 -19.94 26.05
CA LYS A 143 -24.97 -18.90 25.72
C LYS A 143 -23.78 -19.57 25.05
N LEU A 144 -23.34 -19.05 23.93
CA LEU A 144 -22.10 -19.42 23.27
C LEU A 144 -21.06 -18.33 23.51
N ASP A 145 -20.06 -18.59 24.33
CA ASP A 145 -18.98 -17.65 24.59
C ASP A 145 -17.98 -17.66 23.43
N GLY A 146 -17.56 -16.47 22.97
CA GLY A 146 -16.54 -16.30 21.93
C GLY A 146 -17.02 -16.53 20.49
N ALA A 147 -18.34 -16.76 20.28
CA ALA A 147 -18.90 -16.93 18.94
C ALA A 147 -19.22 -15.57 18.31
N ASP A 148 -18.79 -15.36 17.07
CA ASP A 148 -19.23 -14.23 16.25
C ASP A 148 -20.62 -14.51 15.62
N ALA A 149 -21.21 -13.48 15.00
CA ALA A 149 -22.55 -13.58 14.42
C ALA A 149 -22.67 -14.68 13.34
N LYS A 150 -21.60 -14.98 12.61
CA LYS A 150 -21.57 -16.05 11.60
C LYS A 150 -21.56 -17.41 12.27
N THR A 151 -20.68 -17.61 13.23
CA THR A 151 -20.56 -18.84 14.02
C THR A 151 -21.85 -19.15 14.78
N LEU A 152 -22.49 -18.13 15.37
CA LEU A 152 -23.79 -18.29 16.03
C LEU A 152 -24.87 -18.78 15.06
N ARG A 153 -24.93 -18.23 13.86
CA ARG A 153 -25.92 -18.63 12.85
C ARG A 153 -25.69 -20.06 12.38
N GLU A 154 -24.45 -20.43 12.07
CA GLU A 154 -24.07 -21.79 11.66
C GLU A 154 -24.36 -22.81 12.76
N THR A 155 -24.12 -22.48 14.04
CA THR A 155 -24.41 -23.34 15.17
C THR A 155 -25.94 -23.51 15.37
N MET A 156 -26.70 -22.41 15.21
CA MET A 156 -28.16 -22.47 15.32
C MET A 156 -28.77 -23.33 14.22
N ASP A 157 -28.31 -23.25 12.99
CA ASP A 157 -28.79 -24.09 11.88
C ASP A 157 -28.49 -25.56 12.15
N LYS A 158 -27.30 -25.92 12.63
CA LYS A 158 -26.95 -27.29 13.03
C LYS A 158 -27.79 -27.81 14.19
N LEU A 159 -28.11 -26.97 15.19
CA LEU A 159 -28.93 -27.33 16.31
C LEU A 159 -30.38 -27.58 15.88
N LYS A 160 -30.93 -26.78 14.95
CA LYS A 160 -32.25 -27.02 14.35
C LYS A 160 -32.32 -28.37 13.64
N ASP A 161 -31.31 -28.68 12.82
CA ASP A 161 -31.26 -29.98 12.12
C ASP A 161 -31.20 -31.17 13.08
N LYS A 162 -30.46 -31.03 14.21
CA LYS A 162 -30.36 -32.10 15.22
C LYS A 162 -31.64 -32.26 16.06
N LEU A 163 -32.26 -31.18 16.46
CA LEU A 163 -33.44 -31.20 17.32
C LEU A 163 -34.74 -31.57 16.58
N LYS A 164 -34.76 -31.45 15.24
CA LYS A 164 -35.83 -31.84 14.29
C LYS A 164 -37.26 -31.30 14.57
N THR A 165 -37.46 -30.57 15.66
CA THR A 165 -38.76 -30.09 16.12
C THR A 165 -38.71 -28.67 16.70
N ALA A 166 -37.70 -27.88 16.28
CA ALA A 166 -37.58 -26.51 16.74
C ALA A 166 -38.02 -25.51 15.66
#